data_d28d60de17d81e487fd230327d698c80
#
_entry.id   d28d60de17d81e487fd230327d698c80
#
_cell.length_a   1.000
_cell.length_b   1.000
_cell.length_c   1.000
_cell.angle_alpha   90.00
_cell.angle_beta   90.00
_cell.angle_gamma   90.00
#
_symmetry.space_group_name_H-M   'P 1'
#
loop_
_entity.id
_entity.type
_entity.pdbx_description
1 polymer ?
#
loop_
_entity_poly.entity_id
_entity_poly.type
_entity_poly.pdbx_seq_one_letter_code
_entity_poly.pdbx_strand_id
1 'polypeptide(L)'
;MDIPWIIDLDDHEASGIRDFTRYHANGEREEVMSAVMDGIGPHGLYNVTDTVMCKMPTGVTPEEASRMVHEHRLGWETFFVDSGSMYLYVDGKRCVIREGDIVQLQPRQIHSMASMEDVKWRGFFHDLDSFQTSIAVNEVADRLQPGVKQDPAFQKAQGAKDHVRHEQPTFVDVPAETVNAVKNPARPLARFDFPGLTVKVIVPRWENGGVTELVLGEMAAGKKLTWGYHPCREQYYVRSGRVKLTLFGEERIAKAGCIINVPMLAPFTLEALEDAAVYDVGGQTEWFSFLLDYDSLRTYSPERLSEALPALMERCGVALTLNA
;
A
#
# COMPACT_ATOMS: atom_id res chain seq x y z
N MET A 1 11.15 -6.94 18.69
CA MET A 1 11.92 -6.46 17.52
C MET A 1 11.51 -5.03 17.32
N ASP A 2 12.44 -4.08 17.41
CA ASP A 2 12.11 -2.66 17.23
C ASP A 2 11.91 -2.41 15.74
N ILE A 3 10.69 -2.04 15.37
CA ILE A 3 10.36 -1.72 13.98
C ILE A 3 10.94 -0.33 13.69
N PRO A 4 11.76 -0.18 12.67
CA PRO A 4 12.31 1.13 12.33
C PRO A 4 11.20 2.12 11.96
N TRP A 5 11.34 3.38 12.38
CA TRP A 5 10.37 4.43 12.10
C TRP A 5 10.36 4.84 10.62
N ILE A 6 11.50 4.71 9.96
CA ILE A 6 11.62 4.96 8.54
C ILE A 6 12.30 3.75 7.91
N ILE A 7 11.66 3.23 6.87
CA ILE A 7 12.14 2.11 6.08
C ILE A 7 12.33 2.64 4.66
N ASP A 8 13.57 2.63 4.20
CA ASP A 8 13.89 2.94 2.81
C ASP A 8 13.71 1.65 1.99
N LEU A 9 12.67 1.63 1.16
CA LEU A 9 12.35 0.47 0.34
C LEU A 9 13.36 0.24 -0.79
N ASP A 10 14.21 1.23 -1.09
CA ASP A 10 15.27 1.14 -2.09
C ASP A 10 16.64 0.78 -1.46
N ASP A 11 16.74 0.76 -0.13
CA ASP A 11 17.94 0.38 0.62
C ASP A 11 17.62 -0.77 1.59
N HIS A 12 17.62 -1.98 1.05
CA HIS A 12 17.24 -3.18 1.78
C HIS A 12 18.20 -3.51 2.93
N GLU A 13 19.49 -3.27 2.74
CA GLU A 13 20.48 -3.56 3.76
C GLU A 13 20.33 -2.64 4.98
N ALA A 14 20.25 -1.33 4.76
CA ALA A 14 20.08 -0.35 5.84
C ALA A 14 18.73 -0.49 6.57
N SER A 15 17.70 -0.92 5.86
CA SER A 15 16.34 -1.05 6.39
C SER A 15 16.05 -2.40 7.03
N GLY A 16 16.97 -3.36 6.92
CA GLY A 16 16.77 -4.71 7.45
C GLY A 16 15.66 -5.48 6.76
N ILE A 17 15.38 -5.13 5.52
CA ILE A 17 14.37 -5.77 4.68
C ILE A 17 14.82 -7.19 4.36
N ARG A 18 13.89 -8.14 4.43
CA ARG A 18 14.16 -9.53 4.07
C ARG A 18 13.77 -9.77 2.64
N ASP A 19 14.76 -10.07 1.82
CA ASP A 19 14.55 -10.48 0.44
C ASP A 19 14.24 -11.96 0.34
N PHE A 20 13.27 -12.31 -0.47
CA PHE A 20 13.08 -13.68 -0.91
C PHE A 20 12.83 -13.71 -2.43
N THR A 21 13.24 -14.80 -3.03
CA THR A 21 13.19 -14.95 -4.47
C THR A 21 12.13 -15.97 -4.84
N ARG A 22 11.24 -15.59 -5.74
CA ARG A 22 10.37 -16.52 -6.46
C ARG A 22 11.09 -17.05 -7.70
N TYR A 23 10.82 -18.29 -8.02
CA TYR A 23 11.35 -18.94 -9.22
C TYR A 23 10.19 -19.45 -10.08
N HIS A 24 10.33 -19.28 -11.38
CA HIS A 24 9.45 -19.96 -12.33
C HIS A 24 9.58 -21.48 -12.23
N ALA A 25 8.58 -22.19 -12.76
CA ALA A 25 8.60 -23.66 -12.78
C ALA A 25 9.79 -24.24 -13.58
N ASN A 26 10.40 -23.45 -14.48
CA ASN A 26 11.62 -23.80 -15.22
C ASN A 26 12.92 -23.52 -14.43
N GLY A 27 12.81 -22.98 -13.20
CA GLY A 27 13.96 -22.65 -12.36
C GLY A 27 14.56 -21.26 -12.60
N GLU A 28 14.05 -20.49 -13.54
CA GLU A 28 14.45 -19.09 -13.71
C GLU A 28 13.91 -18.20 -12.59
N ARG A 29 14.71 -17.20 -12.22
CA ARG A 29 14.32 -16.23 -11.20
C ARG A 29 13.19 -15.35 -11.73
N GLU A 30 12.04 -15.42 -11.07
CA GLU A 30 10.86 -14.67 -11.43
C GLU A 30 10.86 -13.27 -10.81
N GLU A 31 11.16 -13.21 -9.52
CA GLU A 31 10.87 -12.02 -8.74
C GLU A 31 11.72 -11.97 -7.48
N VAL A 32 12.14 -10.78 -7.07
CA VAL A 32 12.63 -10.53 -5.72
C VAL A 32 11.53 -9.79 -4.96
N MET A 33 11.03 -10.41 -3.93
CA MET A 33 10.05 -9.81 -3.04
C MET A 33 10.73 -9.48 -1.71
N SER A 34 10.37 -8.36 -1.14
CA SER A 34 10.96 -7.89 0.10
C SER A 34 9.85 -7.67 1.13
N ALA A 35 9.90 -8.43 2.21
CA ALA A 35 8.96 -8.26 3.32
C ALA A 35 9.50 -7.25 4.33
N VAL A 36 8.77 -6.17 4.51
CA VAL A 36 9.19 -5.04 5.32
C VAL A 36 8.70 -5.14 6.75
N MET A 37 7.55 -5.77 7.01
CA MET A 37 6.95 -5.73 8.34
C MET A 37 6.07 -6.94 8.67
N ASP A 38 6.17 -7.38 9.92
CA ASP A 38 5.14 -8.17 10.56
C ASP A 38 4.02 -7.25 11.03
N GLY A 39 2.91 -7.25 10.33
CA GLY A 39 1.74 -6.45 10.65
C GLY A 39 0.93 -6.93 11.85
N ILE A 40 1.54 -7.68 12.77
CA ILE A 40 0.88 -8.15 13.98
C ILE A 40 0.88 -7.01 15.01
N GLY A 41 0.03 -6.02 14.77
CA GLY A 41 -0.43 -5.14 15.83
C GLY A 41 -1.65 -5.76 16.54
N PRO A 42 -2.09 -5.21 17.67
CA PRO A 42 -3.27 -5.70 18.42
C PRO A 42 -4.56 -5.72 17.61
N HIS A 43 -4.57 -5.15 16.42
CA HIS A 43 -5.69 -5.20 15.48
C HIS A 43 -5.38 -5.97 14.20
N GLY A 44 -4.18 -6.55 14.10
CA GLY A 44 -3.86 -7.59 13.11
C GLY A 44 -3.96 -7.21 11.62
N LEU A 45 -3.94 -5.95 11.26
CA LEU A 45 -4.55 -5.55 10.00
C LEU A 45 -3.58 -5.10 8.91
N TYR A 46 -2.26 -5.02 9.14
CA TYR A 46 -1.40 -4.43 8.13
C TYR A 46 -0.09 -5.18 7.97
N ASN A 47 0.03 -5.83 6.85
CA ASN A 47 1.31 -6.28 6.32
C ASN A 47 1.71 -5.30 5.21
N VAL A 48 2.81 -4.61 5.38
CA VAL A 48 3.42 -3.88 4.28
C VAL A 48 4.42 -4.82 3.65
N THR A 49 4.14 -5.21 2.43
CA THR A 49 5.06 -6.00 1.63
C THR A 49 5.53 -5.13 0.49
N ASP A 50 6.83 -5.02 0.34
CA ASP A 50 7.40 -4.36 -0.82
C ASP A 50 7.79 -5.41 -1.85
N THR A 51 7.35 -5.22 -3.06
CA THR A 51 7.85 -5.94 -4.21
C THR A 51 8.70 -4.97 -5.02
N VAL A 52 9.99 -5.04 -4.81
CA VAL A 52 10.96 -4.27 -5.59
C VAL A 52 11.40 -5.11 -6.77
N MET A 53 11.12 -4.63 -7.95
CA MET A 53 11.58 -5.17 -9.21
C MET A 53 10.98 -6.53 -9.61
N CYS A 54 9.82 -6.48 -10.19
CA CYS A 54 9.49 -7.44 -11.21
C CYS A 54 10.26 -7.09 -12.49
N LYS A 55 11.44 -7.62 -12.69
CA LYS A 55 11.91 -7.89 -14.04
C LYS A 55 11.18 -9.13 -14.50
N MET A 56 9.95 -8.96 -14.92
CA MET A 56 9.36 -9.98 -15.77
C MET A 56 10.01 -9.83 -17.14
N PRO A 57 10.43 -10.92 -17.81
CA PRO A 57 10.95 -10.83 -19.15
C PRO A 57 9.97 -10.07 -20.02
N THR A 58 10.45 -9.04 -20.70
CA THR A 58 9.70 -8.36 -21.75
C THR A 58 9.21 -9.42 -22.73
N GLY A 59 7.89 -9.51 -22.95
CA GLY A 59 7.32 -10.49 -23.85
C GLY A 59 6.62 -11.66 -23.19
N VAL A 60 6.26 -11.54 -21.89
CA VAL A 60 5.33 -12.50 -21.28
C VAL A 60 4.08 -12.55 -22.12
N THR A 61 3.89 -13.68 -22.79
CA THR A 61 2.71 -13.92 -23.60
C THR A 61 1.48 -13.94 -22.69
N PRO A 62 0.28 -13.65 -23.22
CA PRO A 62 -0.97 -13.86 -22.48
C PRO A 62 -1.08 -15.27 -21.86
N GLU A 63 -0.42 -16.24 -22.47
CA GLU A 63 -0.38 -17.63 -22.02
C GLU A 63 0.50 -17.80 -20.76
N GLU A 64 1.61 -17.09 -20.65
CA GLU A 64 2.45 -17.12 -19.45
C GLU A 64 1.81 -16.36 -18.29
N ALA A 65 1.20 -15.20 -18.57
CA ALA A 65 0.41 -14.48 -17.58
C ALA A 65 -0.78 -15.32 -17.08
N SER A 66 -1.36 -16.16 -17.93
CA SER A 66 -2.45 -17.06 -17.55
C SER A 66 -2.05 -18.08 -16.49
N ARG A 67 -0.78 -18.44 -16.41
CA ARG A 67 -0.28 -19.39 -15.40
C ARG A 67 -0.15 -18.75 -14.00
N MET A 68 -0.17 -17.44 -13.92
CA MET A 68 -0.05 -16.67 -12.68
C MET A 68 -1.38 -16.17 -12.15
N VAL A 69 -2.49 -16.52 -12.79
CA VAL A 69 -3.81 -16.07 -12.37
C VAL A 69 -4.19 -16.68 -11.03
N HIS A 70 -4.54 -15.84 -10.10
CA HIS A 70 -4.86 -16.24 -8.74
C HIS A 70 -5.89 -15.31 -8.09
N GLU A 71 -6.36 -15.71 -6.93
CA GLU A 71 -7.13 -14.88 -6.01
C GLU A 71 -6.56 -14.99 -4.59
N HIS A 72 -6.68 -13.94 -3.81
CA HIS A 72 -6.55 -13.98 -2.36
C HIS A 72 -7.92 -14.18 -1.74
N ARG A 73 -8.06 -15.13 -0.83
CA ARG A 73 -9.37 -15.46 -0.25
C ARG A 73 -9.84 -14.46 0.79
N LEU A 74 -8.90 -13.93 1.54
CA LEU A 74 -9.14 -13.10 2.71
C LEU A 74 -8.51 -11.70 2.58
N GLY A 75 -7.38 -11.58 1.89
CA GLY A 75 -6.58 -10.36 1.84
C GLY A 75 -7.06 -9.34 0.81
N TRP A 76 -6.94 -8.07 1.16
CA TRP A 76 -6.96 -6.95 0.22
C TRP A 76 -5.54 -6.66 -0.20
N GLU A 77 -5.34 -6.41 -1.47
CA GLU A 77 -4.04 -6.04 -2.02
C GLU A 77 -4.12 -4.67 -2.67
N THR A 78 -3.24 -3.78 -2.24
CA THR A 78 -3.07 -2.46 -2.86
C THR A 78 -1.67 -2.37 -3.40
N PHE A 79 -1.48 -2.00 -4.65
CA PHE A 79 -0.15 -1.73 -5.16
C PHE A 79 -0.08 -0.47 -6.01
N PHE A 80 1.07 0.18 -5.94
CA PHE A 80 1.42 1.40 -6.64
C PHE A 80 2.38 1.07 -7.77
N VAL A 81 2.15 1.59 -8.96
CA VAL A 81 3.13 1.54 -10.04
C VAL A 81 4.02 2.77 -9.93
N ASP A 82 5.26 2.56 -9.49
CA ASP A 82 6.23 3.63 -9.27
C ASP A 82 6.93 4.06 -10.55
N SER A 83 7.19 3.12 -11.47
CA SER A 83 7.72 3.40 -12.80
C SER A 83 7.42 2.27 -13.76
N GLY A 84 7.45 2.57 -15.07
CA GLY A 84 7.19 1.61 -16.13
C GLY A 84 5.72 1.34 -16.38
N SER A 85 5.44 0.26 -17.11
CA SER A 85 4.08 -0.17 -17.45
C SER A 85 3.93 -1.68 -17.41
N MET A 86 2.72 -2.14 -17.11
CA MET A 86 2.41 -3.56 -17.03
C MET A 86 0.96 -3.85 -17.43
N TYR A 87 0.72 -5.08 -17.86
CA TYR A 87 -0.63 -5.58 -17.98
C TYR A 87 -1.18 -5.94 -16.61
N LEU A 88 -2.40 -5.50 -16.35
CA LEU A 88 -3.24 -5.99 -15.26
C LEU A 88 -4.35 -6.85 -15.86
N TYR A 89 -4.49 -8.04 -15.34
CA TYR A 89 -5.58 -8.96 -15.62
C TYR A 89 -6.47 -9.03 -14.38
N VAL A 90 -7.73 -8.69 -14.52
CA VAL A 90 -8.67 -8.72 -13.40
C VAL A 90 -10.06 -9.08 -13.88
N ASP A 91 -10.64 -10.13 -13.32
CA ASP A 91 -12.01 -10.60 -13.59
C ASP A 91 -12.32 -10.72 -15.11
N GLY A 92 -11.43 -11.34 -15.87
CA GLY A 92 -11.58 -11.56 -17.32
C GLY A 92 -11.33 -10.32 -18.18
N LYS A 93 -10.88 -9.22 -17.61
CA LYS A 93 -10.45 -8.02 -18.31
C LYS A 93 -8.94 -7.91 -18.31
N ARG A 94 -8.38 -7.31 -19.37
CA ARG A 94 -6.98 -6.91 -19.42
C ARG A 94 -6.88 -5.42 -19.72
N CYS A 95 -6.06 -4.72 -18.95
CA CYS A 95 -5.75 -3.32 -19.23
C CYS A 95 -4.25 -3.06 -19.03
N VAL A 96 -3.78 -1.93 -19.49
CA VAL A 96 -2.42 -1.46 -19.25
C VAL A 96 -2.44 -0.41 -18.16
N ILE A 97 -1.73 -0.70 -17.08
CA ILE A 97 -1.47 0.26 -15.98
C ILE A 97 -0.07 0.82 -16.11
N ARG A 98 0.15 2.03 -15.61
CA ARG A 98 1.38 2.80 -15.78
C ARG A 98 1.78 3.51 -14.50
N GLU A 99 2.96 4.10 -14.53
CA GLU A 99 3.42 4.98 -13.45
C GLU A 99 2.31 5.93 -12.97
N GLY A 100 2.10 5.94 -11.64
CA GLY A 100 1.07 6.72 -10.96
C GLY A 100 -0.28 6.02 -10.82
N ASP A 101 -0.52 4.93 -11.54
CA ASP A 101 -1.70 4.10 -11.29
C ASP A 101 -1.54 3.29 -9.99
N ILE A 102 -2.68 3.06 -9.36
CA ILE A 102 -2.81 2.28 -8.14
C ILE A 102 -3.81 1.17 -8.42
N VAL A 103 -3.52 -0.03 -7.97
CA VAL A 103 -4.47 -1.14 -8.07
C VAL A 103 -4.94 -1.51 -6.68
N GLN A 104 -6.25 -1.60 -6.53
CA GLN A 104 -6.91 -2.05 -5.31
C GLN A 104 -7.69 -3.33 -5.60
N LEU A 105 -7.18 -4.45 -5.11
CA LEU A 105 -7.80 -5.76 -5.27
C LEU A 105 -8.54 -6.16 -4.00
N GLN A 106 -9.72 -6.72 -4.20
CA GLN A 106 -10.57 -7.21 -3.13
C GLN A 106 -10.36 -8.73 -2.95
N PRO A 107 -10.68 -9.28 -1.77
CA PRO A 107 -10.70 -10.72 -1.58
C PRO A 107 -11.52 -11.41 -2.67
N ARG A 108 -10.99 -12.54 -3.15
CA ARG A 108 -11.56 -13.37 -4.22
C ARG A 108 -11.63 -12.73 -5.60
N GLN A 109 -11.02 -11.60 -5.78
CA GLN A 109 -10.87 -10.99 -7.10
C GLN A 109 -9.78 -11.73 -7.87
N ILE A 110 -10.17 -12.36 -8.97
CA ILE A 110 -9.23 -13.13 -9.80
C ILE A 110 -8.37 -12.17 -10.59
N HIS A 111 -7.07 -12.27 -10.41
CA HIS A 111 -6.13 -11.33 -11.03
C HIS A 111 -4.78 -11.96 -11.39
N SER A 112 -4.03 -11.23 -12.18
CA SER A 112 -2.64 -11.48 -12.53
C SER A 112 -2.02 -10.22 -13.10
N MET A 113 -0.71 -10.19 -13.16
CA MET A 113 0.06 -9.07 -13.72
C MET A 113 1.17 -9.61 -14.62
N ALA A 114 1.51 -8.83 -15.64
CA ALA A 114 2.66 -9.11 -16.51
C ALA A 114 3.32 -7.80 -16.91
N SER A 115 4.62 -7.68 -16.69
CA SER A 115 5.34 -6.46 -17.06
C SER A 115 5.51 -6.36 -18.58
N MET A 116 5.37 -5.15 -19.09
CA MET A 116 5.60 -4.84 -20.51
C MET A 116 7.04 -4.36 -20.73
N GLU A 117 7.66 -3.87 -19.66
CA GLU A 117 8.99 -3.30 -19.61
C GLU A 117 9.54 -3.45 -18.19
N ASP A 118 10.71 -2.89 -17.88
CA ASP A 118 11.17 -2.80 -16.49
C ASP A 118 10.18 -1.99 -15.66
N VAL A 119 9.58 -2.61 -14.66
CA VAL A 119 8.56 -2.03 -13.79
C VAL A 119 9.05 -2.02 -12.36
N LYS A 120 8.81 -0.92 -11.67
CA LYS A 120 8.90 -0.83 -10.22
C LYS A 120 7.50 -0.63 -9.65
N TRP A 121 7.09 -1.52 -8.77
CA TRP A 121 5.81 -1.43 -8.09
C TRP A 121 5.94 -1.81 -6.61
N ARG A 122 4.96 -1.39 -5.79
CA ARG A 122 4.98 -1.61 -4.35
C ARG A 122 3.63 -2.09 -3.89
N GLY A 123 3.61 -3.26 -3.27
CA GLY A 123 2.42 -3.90 -2.76
C GLY A 123 2.22 -3.70 -1.26
N PHE A 124 0.98 -3.44 -0.86
CA PHE A 124 0.54 -3.35 0.52
C PHE A 124 -0.60 -4.35 0.71
N PHE A 125 -0.44 -5.27 1.63
CA PHE A 125 -1.45 -6.27 1.94
C PHE A 125 -2.14 -5.91 3.24
N HIS A 126 -3.46 -5.89 3.19
CA HIS A 126 -4.30 -5.57 4.34
C HIS A 126 -4.99 -6.84 4.83
N ASP A 127 -4.24 -7.73 5.41
CA ASP A 127 -4.73 -8.85 6.21
C ASP A 127 -3.57 -9.63 6.83
N LEU A 128 -3.86 -10.42 7.84
CA LEU A 128 -2.94 -11.39 8.49
C LEU A 128 -2.50 -12.52 7.54
N ASP A 129 -2.56 -12.29 6.25
CA ASP A 129 -2.57 -13.38 5.35
C ASP A 129 -1.24 -14.04 5.13
N SER A 130 -1.42 -15.20 4.71
CA SER A 130 -0.64 -16.25 4.08
C SER A 130 0.72 -15.82 3.50
N PHE A 131 0.85 -14.57 3.07
CA PHE A 131 2.11 -14.10 2.49
C PHE A 131 3.23 -14.12 3.52
N GLN A 132 3.07 -13.50 4.67
CA GLN A 132 4.06 -13.55 5.74
C GLN A 132 4.13 -14.91 6.42
N THR A 133 2.99 -15.58 6.57
CA THR A 133 2.99 -16.97 7.00
C THR A 133 3.75 -17.84 6.01
N SER A 134 3.60 -17.61 4.72
CA SER A 134 4.36 -18.31 3.67
C SER A 134 5.86 -18.02 3.75
N ILE A 135 6.26 -16.76 3.98
CA ILE A 135 7.68 -16.40 4.18
C ILE A 135 8.23 -17.11 5.40
N ALA A 136 7.54 -17.00 6.55
CA ALA A 136 8.00 -17.62 7.79
C ALA A 136 8.10 -19.15 7.65
N VAL A 137 7.12 -19.78 7.03
CA VAL A 137 7.12 -21.22 6.78
C VAL A 137 8.23 -21.61 5.80
N ASN A 138 8.45 -20.82 4.75
CA ASN A 138 9.54 -21.05 3.79
C ASN A 138 10.91 -20.91 4.45
N GLU A 139 11.11 -19.92 5.31
CA GLU A 139 12.36 -19.75 6.08
C GLU A 139 12.60 -20.93 7.03
N VAL A 140 11.57 -21.34 7.76
CA VAL A 140 11.69 -22.48 8.69
C VAL A 140 11.94 -23.78 7.92
N ALA A 141 11.20 -24.00 6.86
CA ALA A 141 11.37 -25.20 6.02
C ALA A 141 12.76 -25.25 5.39
N ASP A 142 13.28 -24.15 4.87
CA ASP A 142 14.60 -24.08 4.26
C ASP A 142 15.74 -24.28 5.27
N ARG A 143 15.54 -23.85 6.56
CA ARG A 143 16.49 -24.17 7.65
C ARG A 143 16.49 -25.65 7.99
N LEU A 144 15.32 -26.30 7.95
CA LEU A 144 15.20 -27.73 8.27
C LEU A 144 15.65 -28.61 7.10
N GLN A 145 15.38 -28.19 5.89
CA GLN A 145 15.78 -28.89 4.67
C GLN A 145 16.24 -27.85 3.62
N PRO A 146 17.55 -27.57 3.56
CA PRO A 146 18.09 -26.60 2.62
C PRO A 146 17.68 -26.89 1.16
N GLY A 147 17.18 -25.87 0.47
CA GLY A 147 16.70 -25.96 -0.91
C GLY A 147 15.25 -26.40 -1.07
N VAL A 148 14.54 -26.73 0.01
CA VAL A 148 13.14 -27.17 -0.08
C VAL A 148 12.21 -26.10 -0.63
N LYS A 149 12.52 -24.82 -0.42
CA LYS A 149 11.74 -23.71 -0.96
C LYS A 149 11.75 -23.63 -2.50
N GLN A 150 12.68 -24.32 -3.14
CA GLN A 150 12.78 -24.45 -4.61
C GLN A 150 12.05 -25.68 -5.13
N ASP A 151 11.58 -26.57 -4.23
CA ASP A 151 10.81 -27.76 -4.61
C ASP A 151 9.40 -27.35 -5.10
N PRO A 152 9.05 -27.65 -6.37
CA PRO A 152 7.72 -27.32 -6.90
C PRO A 152 6.55 -27.90 -6.11
N ALA A 153 6.74 -29.09 -5.50
CA ALA A 153 5.71 -29.71 -4.68
C ALA A 153 5.50 -28.96 -3.37
N PHE A 154 6.60 -28.48 -2.76
CA PHE A 154 6.55 -27.63 -1.57
C PHE A 154 5.88 -26.28 -1.87
N GLN A 155 6.30 -25.62 -2.96
CA GLN A 155 5.69 -24.34 -3.39
C GLN A 155 4.19 -24.49 -3.67
N LYS A 156 3.80 -25.57 -4.36
CA LYS A 156 2.39 -25.87 -4.60
C LYS A 156 1.61 -26.08 -3.31
N ALA A 157 2.18 -26.74 -2.32
CA ALA A 157 1.56 -26.97 -1.03
C ALA A 157 1.41 -25.66 -0.21
N GLN A 158 2.38 -24.76 -0.31
CA GLN A 158 2.35 -23.46 0.37
C GLN A 158 1.35 -22.48 -0.25
N GLY A 159 1.28 -22.43 -1.57
CA GLY A 159 0.33 -21.57 -2.29
C GLY A 159 -1.14 -21.95 -2.10
N ALA A 160 -1.42 -23.05 -1.44
CA ALA A 160 -2.78 -23.59 -1.38
C ALA A 160 -3.70 -22.99 -0.29
N LYS A 161 -3.20 -22.15 0.61
CA LYS A 161 -4.00 -21.72 1.77
C LYS A 161 -4.84 -20.48 1.48
N ASP A 162 -4.25 -19.43 0.97
CA ASP A 162 -4.97 -18.21 0.60
C ASP A 162 -4.90 -17.93 -0.89
N HIS A 163 -3.78 -18.24 -1.48
CA HIS A 163 -3.48 -18.06 -2.89
C HIS A 163 -4.07 -19.18 -3.72
N VAL A 164 -5.22 -18.97 -4.30
CA VAL A 164 -5.87 -19.95 -5.17
C VAL A 164 -5.54 -19.65 -6.61
N ARG A 165 -4.86 -20.57 -7.29
CA ARG A 165 -4.58 -20.46 -8.72
C ARG A 165 -5.77 -20.83 -9.55
N HIS A 166 -6.00 -20.08 -10.61
CA HIS A 166 -7.05 -20.30 -11.59
C HIS A 166 -6.45 -20.55 -12.97
N GLU A 167 -7.13 -21.38 -13.76
CA GLU A 167 -6.92 -21.39 -15.20
C GLU A 167 -7.58 -20.14 -15.79
N GLN A 168 -6.84 -19.42 -16.62
CA GLN A 168 -7.33 -18.16 -17.17
C GLN A 168 -8.28 -18.38 -18.34
N PRO A 169 -9.50 -17.90 -18.25
CA PRO A 169 -10.37 -17.77 -19.40
C PRO A 169 -9.87 -16.66 -20.34
N THR A 170 -10.47 -16.55 -21.48
CA THR A 170 -10.21 -15.49 -22.46
C THR A 170 -10.36 -14.10 -21.85
N PHE A 171 -9.44 -13.19 -22.18
CA PHE A 171 -9.50 -11.78 -21.76
C PHE A 171 -10.20 -10.90 -22.78
N VAL A 172 -10.75 -9.80 -22.28
CA VAL A 172 -11.18 -8.67 -23.10
C VAL A 172 -10.27 -7.48 -22.78
N ASP A 173 -9.65 -6.92 -23.79
CA ASP A 173 -8.88 -5.68 -23.64
C ASP A 173 -9.82 -4.50 -23.40
N VAL A 174 -9.54 -3.75 -22.35
CA VAL A 174 -10.33 -2.58 -21.95
C VAL A 174 -9.43 -1.44 -21.52
N PRO A 175 -9.87 -0.18 -21.61
CA PRO A 175 -9.17 0.96 -21.03
C PRO A 175 -9.05 0.82 -19.50
N ALA A 176 -7.89 1.16 -18.93
CA ALA A 176 -7.63 1.03 -17.50
C ALA A 176 -8.66 1.77 -16.62
N GLU A 177 -9.11 2.95 -17.07
CA GLU A 177 -10.12 3.76 -16.40
C GLU A 177 -11.50 3.12 -16.29
N THR A 178 -11.75 2.05 -17.02
CA THR A 178 -13.01 1.27 -16.96
C THR A 178 -12.92 0.07 -16.01
N VAL A 179 -11.73 -0.17 -15.45
CA VAL A 179 -11.48 -1.26 -14.51
C VAL A 179 -11.58 -0.71 -13.10
N ASN A 180 -12.56 -1.16 -12.33
CA ASN A 180 -12.82 -0.63 -10.99
C ASN A 180 -11.63 -0.79 -10.03
N ALA A 181 -10.84 -1.84 -10.20
CA ALA A 181 -9.64 -2.06 -9.41
C ALA A 181 -8.54 -1.01 -9.69
N VAL A 182 -8.57 -0.32 -10.83
CA VAL A 182 -7.56 0.70 -11.17
C VAL A 182 -7.99 2.07 -10.67
N LYS A 183 -7.17 2.66 -9.82
CA LYS A 183 -7.33 3.99 -9.24
C LYS A 183 -6.22 4.90 -9.74
N ASN A 184 -6.48 6.20 -9.78
CA ASN A 184 -5.46 7.17 -10.18
C ASN A 184 -5.65 8.47 -9.41
N PRO A 185 -4.59 9.04 -8.78
CA PRO A 185 -4.65 10.29 -8.02
C PRO A 185 -5.08 11.51 -8.84
N ALA A 186 -4.98 11.46 -10.16
CA ALA A 186 -5.51 12.50 -11.03
C ALA A 186 -7.05 12.47 -11.13
N ARG A 187 -7.66 11.37 -10.70
CA ARG A 187 -9.12 11.14 -10.68
C ARG A 187 -9.53 10.57 -9.31
N PRO A 188 -9.28 11.30 -8.21
CA PRO A 188 -9.62 10.83 -6.87
C PRO A 188 -11.15 10.74 -6.70
N LEU A 189 -11.58 9.95 -5.74
CA LEU A 189 -12.99 9.91 -5.33
C LEU A 189 -13.45 11.27 -4.79
N ALA A 190 -12.59 11.92 -3.99
CA ALA A 190 -12.81 13.24 -3.45
C ALA A 190 -11.48 13.99 -3.32
N ARG A 191 -11.56 15.33 -3.42
CA ARG A 191 -10.42 16.23 -3.26
C ARG A 191 -10.80 17.39 -2.35
N PHE A 192 -9.92 17.72 -1.42
CA PHE A 192 -10.08 18.81 -0.48
C PHE A 192 -8.80 19.66 -0.47
N ASP A 193 -8.96 20.97 -0.66
CA ASP A 193 -7.83 21.90 -0.71
C ASP A 193 -7.78 22.74 0.57
N PHE A 194 -6.65 22.70 1.25
CA PHE A 194 -6.31 23.49 2.43
C PHE A 194 -5.06 24.32 2.16
N PRO A 195 -4.77 25.36 2.94
CA PRO A 195 -3.53 26.12 2.78
C PRO A 195 -2.28 25.23 2.87
N GLY A 196 -1.57 25.08 1.74
CA GLY A 196 -0.36 24.24 1.65
C GLY A 196 -0.58 22.73 1.77
N LEU A 197 -1.81 22.26 1.64
CA LEU A 197 -2.14 20.84 1.67
C LEU A 197 -3.34 20.54 0.78
N THR A 198 -3.20 19.64 -0.18
CA THR A 198 -4.32 19.00 -0.87
C THR A 198 -4.46 17.57 -0.39
N VAL A 199 -5.66 17.18 0.00
CA VAL A 199 -5.96 15.81 0.41
C VAL A 199 -6.87 15.16 -0.64
N LYS A 200 -6.48 13.99 -1.11
CA LYS A 200 -7.22 13.21 -2.12
C LYS A 200 -7.57 11.85 -1.55
N VAL A 201 -8.85 11.53 -1.50
CA VAL A 201 -9.30 10.16 -1.15
C VAL A 201 -9.28 9.32 -2.42
N ILE A 202 -8.47 8.27 -2.43
CA ILE A 202 -8.25 7.40 -3.58
C ILE A 202 -9.09 6.12 -3.46
N VAL A 203 -9.01 5.46 -2.31
CA VAL A 203 -9.80 4.27 -1.98
C VAL A 203 -10.55 4.53 -0.69
N PRO A 204 -11.87 4.58 -0.73
CA PRO A 204 -12.66 4.75 0.48
C PRO A 204 -12.74 3.44 1.28
N ARG A 205 -13.06 3.56 2.56
CA ARG A 205 -13.13 2.43 3.49
C ARG A 205 -14.03 1.28 3.00
N TRP A 206 -15.16 1.57 2.37
CA TRP A 206 -16.09 0.54 1.88
C TRP A 206 -15.54 -0.28 0.69
N GLU A 207 -14.55 0.21 -0.03
CA GLU A 207 -13.83 -0.55 -1.07
C GLU A 207 -12.67 -1.36 -0.49
N ASN A 208 -12.38 -1.20 0.79
CA ASN A 208 -11.26 -1.84 1.48
C ASN A 208 -11.73 -2.58 2.75
N GLY A 209 -12.89 -3.21 2.68
CA GLY A 209 -13.43 -4.06 3.73
C GLY A 209 -13.82 -3.35 5.03
N GLY A 210 -13.94 -2.04 5.01
CA GLY A 210 -14.21 -1.25 6.21
C GLY A 210 -12.98 -1.05 7.12
N VAL A 211 -11.79 -1.41 6.64
CA VAL A 211 -10.58 -1.48 7.46
C VAL A 211 -9.79 -0.18 7.41
N THR A 212 -9.44 0.27 6.21
CA THR A 212 -8.62 1.47 6.01
C THR A 212 -9.07 2.24 4.77
N GLU A 213 -8.58 3.46 4.64
CA GLU A 213 -8.71 4.29 3.46
C GLU A 213 -7.34 4.54 2.86
N LEU A 214 -7.27 4.66 1.54
CA LEU A 214 -6.06 5.14 0.88
C LEU A 214 -6.23 6.61 0.56
N VAL A 215 -5.43 7.43 1.21
CA VAL A 215 -5.50 8.89 1.10
C VAL A 215 -4.14 9.45 0.70
N LEU A 216 -4.13 10.35 -0.27
CA LEU A 216 -2.93 11.08 -0.68
C LEU A 216 -2.97 12.50 -0.11
N GLY A 217 -1.95 12.86 0.64
CA GLY A 217 -1.63 14.23 1.04
C GLY A 217 -0.57 14.82 0.13
N GLU A 218 -0.89 15.86 -0.64
CA GLU A 218 0.08 16.67 -1.36
C GLU A 218 0.42 17.90 -0.51
N MET A 219 1.63 17.95 0.01
CA MET A 219 2.11 18.96 0.94
C MET A 219 3.04 19.94 0.24
N ALA A 220 2.78 21.23 0.35
CA ALA A 220 3.72 22.26 -0.08
C ALA A 220 4.95 22.31 0.86
N ALA A 221 6.08 22.74 0.35
CA ALA A 221 7.30 22.96 1.12
C ALA A 221 7.02 23.79 2.38
N GLY A 222 7.52 23.36 3.53
CA GLY A 222 7.32 23.98 4.83
C GLY A 222 5.98 23.68 5.50
N LYS A 223 5.05 22.96 4.82
CA LYS A 223 3.81 22.53 5.47
C LYS A 223 4.10 21.52 6.56
N LYS A 224 3.52 21.76 7.71
CA LYS A 224 3.64 20.92 8.89
C LYS A 224 2.29 20.40 9.31
N LEU A 225 2.22 19.10 9.55
CA LEU A 225 1.05 18.39 10.06
C LEU A 225 1.43 17.74 11.40
N THR A 226 0.63 17.98 12.42
CA THR A 226 0.89 17.45 13.77
C THR A 226 -0.28 16.56 14.18
N TRP A 227 0.05 15.33 14.54
CA TRP A 227 -0.90 14.34 15.06
C TRP A 227 -0.76 14.22 16.57
N GLY A 228 -1.90 14.10 17.24
CA GLY A 228 -1.98 13.71 18.64
C GLY A 228 -1.83 12.20 18.82
N TYR A 229 -2.40 11.70 19.92
CA TYR A 229 -2.44 10.26 20.20
C TYR A 229 -3.43 9.57 19.28
N HIS A 230 -2.96 8.56 18.57
CA HIS A 230 -3.77 7.73 17.70
C HIS A 230 -3.84 6.28 18.25
N PRO A 231 -5.01 5.64 18.28
CA PRO A 231 -5.15 4.31 18.90
C PRO A 231 -4.59 3.17 18.05
N CYS A 232 -4.24 3.43 16.81
CA CYS A 232 -3.64 2.45 15.91
C CYS A 232 -2.24 2.88 15.47
N ARG A 233 -1.56 1.96 14.83
CA ARG A 233 -0.32 2.26 14.11
C ARG A 233 -0.67 3.04 12.85
N GLU A 234 0.13 4.05 12.55
CA GLU A 234 0.04 4.81 11.32
C GLU A 234 1.17 4.44 10.36
N GLN A 235 0.86 4.33 9.09
CA GLN A 235 1.83 4.02 8.05
C GLN A 235 1.65 4.96 6.88
N TYR A 236 2.75 5.59 6.48
CA TYR A 236 2.76 6.54 5.38
C TYR A 236 3.80 6.12 4.34
N TYR A 237 3.40 6.10 3.08
CA TYR A 237 4.30 5.91 1.95
C TYR A 237 4.65 7.24 1.31
N VAL A 238 5.93 7.61 1.31
CA VAL A 238 6.42 8.83 0.65
C VAL A 238 6.59 8.56 -0.84
N ARG A 239 5.66 9.07 -1.64
CA ARG A 239 5.66 8.89 -3.10
C ARG A 239 6.66 9.80 -3.79
N SER A 240 6.75 11.06 -3.33
CA SER A 240 7.69 12.05 -3.85
C SER A 240 8.07 13.08 -2.80
N GLY A 241 9.19 13.76 -3.03
CA GLY A 241 9.72 14.76 -2.12
C GLY A 241 10.39 14.16 -0.89
N ARG A 242 10.62 15.02 0.11
CA ARG A 242 11.21 14.66 1.40
C ARG A 242 10.38 15.22 2.54
N VAL A 243 10.13 14.40 3.53
CA VAL A 243 9.42 14.79 4.74
C VAL A 243 10.26 14.50 5.97
N LYS A 244 10.16 15.37 6.96
CA LYS A 244 10.77 15.18 8.25
C LYS A 244 9.72 14.65 9.22
N LEU A 245 9.98 13.50 9.79
CA LEU A 245 9.26 12.94 10.92
C LEU A 245 9.89 13.43 12.21
N THR A 246 9.08 14.01 13.10
CA THR A 246 9.46 14.22 14.50
C THR A 246 8.63 13.30 15.38
N LEU A 247 9.29 12.39 16.08
CA LEU A 247 8.66 11.36 16.91
C LEU A 247 9.49 11.19 18.19
N PHE A 248 8.85 11.24 19.35
CA PHE A 248 9.51 11.18 20.68
C PHE A 248 10.67 12.18 20.87
N GLY A 249 10.60 13.33 20.21
CA GLY A 249 11.63 14.35 20.25
C GLY A 249 12.82 14.11 19.31
N GLU A 250 12.84 13.00 18.59
CA GLU A 250 13.84 12.73 17.55
C GLU A 250 13.34 13.13 16.18
N GLU A 251 14.23 13.61 15.33
CA GLU A 251 13.94 13.98 13.95
C GLU A 251 14.59 12.98 12.99
N ARG A 252 13.83 12.58 11.99
CA ARG A 252 14.30 11.70 10.90
C ARG A 252 13.72 12.16 9.57
N ILE A 253 14.46 11.95 8.49
CA ILE A 253 14.06 12.36 7.15
C ILE A 253 13.69 11.11 6.35
N ALA A 254 12.48 11.11 5.81
CA ALA A 254 12.02 10.15 4.81
C ALA A 254 12.01 10.81 3.44
N LYS A 255 12.54 10.14 2.44
CA LYS A 255 12.53 10.54 1.02
C LYS A 255 11.53 9.70 0.23
N ALA A 256 11.33 10.03 -1.04
CA ALA A 256 10.58 9.19 -1.96
C ALA A 256 11.05 7.72 -1.89
N GLY A 257 10.11 6.80 -1.86
CA GLY A 257 10.37 5.36 -1.70
C GLY A 257 10.45 4.89 -0.24
N CYS A 258 10.34 5.78 0.75
CA CYS A 258 10.34 5.39 2.15
C CYS A 258 8.93 5.12 2.68
N ILE A 259 8.85 4.19 3.63
CA ILE A 259 7.72 4.03 4.53
C ILE A 259 8.05 4.66 5.87
N ILE A 260 7.11 5.43 6.40
CA ILE A 260 7.14 5.96 7.75
C ILE A 260 6.21 5.11 8.59
N ASN A 261 6.72 4.55 9.70
CA ASN A 261 5.95 3.82 10.68
C ASN A 261 5.86 4.62 11.96
N VAL A 262 4.64 4.88 12.40
CA VAL A 262 4.40 5.53 13.69
C VAL A 262 3.71 4.52 14.62
N PRO A 263 4.30 4.26 15.79
CA PRO A 263 3.67 3.39 16.78
C PRO A 263 2.33 3.95 17.24
N MET A 264 1.45 3.05 17.69
CA MET A 264 0.20 3.47 18.35
C MET A 264 0.49 4.35 19.57
N LEU A 265 -0.41 5.28 19.84
CA LEU A 265 -0.35 6.22 20.97
C LEU A 265 0.90 7.12 20.98
N ALA A 266 1.54 7.30 19.84
CA ALA A 266 2.69 8.18 19.68
C ALA A 266 2.29 9.47 18.96
N PRO A 267 2.31 10.63 19.60
CA PRO A 267 2.14 11.90 18.89
C PRO A 267 3.36 12.17 18.02
N PHE A 268 3.13 12.70 16.84
CA PHE A 268 4.18 12.95 15.85
C PHE A 268 3.88 14.15 14.97
N THR A 269 4.89 14.59 14.25
CA THR A 269 4.77 15.65 13.25
C THR A 269 5.44 15.21 11.96
N LEU A 270 4.77 15.48 10.84
CA LEU A 270 5.36 15.42 9.50
C LEU A 270 5.52 16.83 8.96
N GLU A 271 6.70 17.17 8.50
CA GLU A 271 7.02 18.46 7.89
C GLU A 271 7.59 18.24 6.49
N ALA A 272 6.95 18.80 5.47
CA ALA A 272 7.45 18.75 4.11
C ALA A 272 8.68 19.65 3.97
N LEU A 273 9.84 19.08 3.67
CA LEU A 273 11.09 19.83 3.45
C LEU A 273 11.15 20.43 2.04
N GLU A 274 10.39 19.89 1.13
CA GLU A 274 10.12 20.33 -0.24
C GLU A 274 8.69 19.89 -0.59
N ASP A 275 8.18 20.24 -1.75
CA ASP A 275 6.87 19.73 -2.18
C ASP A 275 6.87 18.20 -2.14
N ALA A 276 5.93 17.62 -1.42
CA ALA A 276 5.91 16.19 -1.14
C ALA A 276 4.51 15.59 -1.34
N ALA A 277 4.49 14.35 -1.79
CA ALA A 277 3.28 13.52 -1.89
C ALA A 277 3.43 12.30 -0.98
N VAL A 278 2.49 12.15 -0.04
CA VAL A 278 2.53 11.14 1.00
C VAL A 278 1.18 10.42 1.05
N TYR A 279 1.21 9.10 0.91
CA TYR A 279 0.01 8.28 1.09
C TYR A 279 -0.11 7.82 2.54
N ASP A 280 -1.29 7.96 3.11
CA ASP A 280 -1.71 7.21 4.29
C ASP A 280 -2.17 5.82 3.80
N VAL A 281 -1.42 4.79 4.17
CA VAL A 281 -1.61 3.41 3.69
C VAL A 281 -2.02 2.45 4.79
N GLY A 282 -2.04 2.88 6.04
CA GLY A 282 -2.22 1.98 7.17
C GLY A 282 -2.93 2.56 8.40
N GLY A 283 -3.60 3.69 8.26
CA GLY A 283 -4.38 4.28 9.36
C GLY A 283 -5.82 3.75 9.46
N GLN A 284 -6.44 3.91 10.64
CA GLN A 284 -7.87 3.63 10.84
C GLN A 284 -8.72 4.91 10.82
N THR A 285 -8.15 6.02 10.43
CA THR A 285 -8.83 7.31 10.32
C THR A 285 -9.92 7.26 9.25
N GLU A 286 -11.10 7.77 9.57
CA GLU A 286 -12.19 7.92 8.59
C GLU A 286 -12.04 9.25 7.84
N TRP A 287 -11.01 9.34 7.01
CA TRP A 287 -10.66 10.58 6.30
C TRP A 287 -11.79 11.10 5.42
N PHE A 288 -12.46 10.22 4.67
CA PHE A 288 -13.52 10.64 3.77
C PHE A 288 -14.68 11.29 4.53
N SER A 289 -15.16 10.65 5.59
CA SER A 289 -16.21 11.18 6.45
C SER A 289 -15.79 12.49 7.13
N PHE A 290 -14.56 12.51 7.66
CA PHE A 290 -14.01 13.70 8.29
C PHE A 290 -13.95 14.89 7.33
N LEU A 291 -13.37 14.69 6.15
CA LEU A 291 -13.14 15.77 5.19
C LEU A 291 -14.45 16.33 4.63
N LEU A 292 -15.46 15.49 4.38
CA LEU A 292 -16.78 15.94 3.96
C LEU A 292 -17.45 16.82 4.99
N ASP A 293 -17.45 16.41 6.26
CA ASP A 293 -18.10 17.16 7.33
C ASP A 293 -17.30 18.42 7.67
N TYR A 294 -15.98 18.35 7.65
CA TYR A 294 -15.12 19.54 7.83
C TYR A 294 -15.35 20.58 6.74
N ASP A 295 -15.39 20.17 5.47
CA ASP A 295 -15.63 21.09 4.35
C ASP A 295 -17.04 21.69 4.40
N SER A 296 -18.04 20.89 4.78
CA SER A 296 -19.41 21.35 5.00
C SER A 296 -19.48 22.39 6.11
N LEU A 297 -18.85 22.12 7.25
CA LEU A 297 -18.81 23.09 8.36
C LEU A 297 -18.09 24.38 7.95
N ARG A 298 -16.92 24.25 7.31
CA ARG A 298 -16.14 25.40 6.85
C ARG A 298 -16.93 26.27 5.85
N THR A 299 -17.70 25.64 4.97
CA THR A 299 -18.40 26.32 3.88
C THR A 299 -19.72 26.94 4.33
N TYR A 300 -20.50 26.20 5.12
CA TYR A 300 -21.89 26.59 5.44
C TYR A 300 -22.12 27.08 6.87
N SER A 301 -21.17 26.85 7.78
CA SER A 301 -21.28 27.24 9.18
C SER A 301 -19.89 27.51 9.79
N PRO A 302 -19.07 28.39 9.18
CA PRO A 302 -17.69 28.64 9.60
C PRO A 302 -17.58 29.10 11.06
N GLU A 303 -18.57 29.79 11.57
CA GLU A 303 -18.64 30.23 12.96
C GLU A 303 -18.75 29.09 13.97
N ARG A 304 -19.23 27.91 13.53
CA ARG A 304 -19.38 26.72 14.38
C ARG A 304 -18.18 25.77 14.27
N LEU A 305 -17.27 26.02 13.34
CA LEU A 305 -16.17 25.09 13.04
C LEU A 305 -15.30 24.82 14.27
N SER A 306 -14.91 25.87 14.99
CA SER A 306 -14.06 25.74 16.18
C SER A 306 -14.73 24.97 17.32
N GLU A 307 -16.03 25.07 17.46
CA GLU A 307 -16.81 24.34 18.46
C GLU A 307 -17.03 22.88 18.06
N ALA A 308 -17.34 22.63 16.79
CA ALA A 308 -17.70 21.31 16.28
C ALA A 308 -16.48 20.41 15.95
N LEU A 309 -15.33 21.03 15.65
CA LEU A 309 -14.14 20.32 15.18
C LEU A 309 -13.64 19.24 16.15
N PRO A 310 -13.54 19.44 17.47
CA PRO A 310 -13.10 18.37 18.38
C PRO A 310 -14.00 17.13 18.35
N ALA A 311 -15.31 17.30 18.34
CA ALA A 311 -16.26 16.19 18.28
C ALA A 311 -16.21 15.47 16.92
N LEU A 312 -16.00 16.22 15.83
CA LEU A 312 -15.82 15.66 14.50
C LEU A 312 -14.54 14.82 14.42
N MET A 313 -13.43 15.34 14.94
CA MET A 313 -12.14 14.64 14.98
C MET A 313 -12.26 13.35 15.81
N GLU A 314 -12.85 13.41 17.00
CA GLU A 314 -13.07 12.24 17.85
C GLU A 314 -13.91 11.17 17.13
N ARG A 315 -15.01 11.58 16.51
CA ARG A 315 -15.90 10.66 15.78
C ARG A 315 -15.20 9.93 14.65
N CYS A 316 -14.35 10.61 13.90
CA CYS A 316 -13.67 10.06 12.72
C CYS A 316 -12.28 9.50 13.04
N GLY A 317 -11.87 9.46 14.30
CA GLY A 317 -10.54 8.99 14.70
C GLY A 317 -9.39 9.87 14.18
N VAL A 318 -9.66 11.14 13.89
CA VAL A 318 -8.64 12.09 13.40
C VAL A 318 -7.96 12.75 14.59
N ALA A 319 -6.68 12.50 14.73
CA ALA A 319 -5.85 13.13 15.77
C ALA A 319 -4.98 14.29 15.21
N LEU A 320 -5.25 14.72 13.98
CA LEU A 320 -4.49 15.75 13.27
C LEU A 320 -4.86 17.16 13.77
N THR A 321 -3.84 17.96 14.07
CA THR A 321 -4.01 19.40 14.28
C THR A 321 -3.91 20.13 12.94
N LEU A 322 -5.06 20.54 12.43
CA LEU A 322 -5.14 21.41 11.27
C LEU A 322 -4.91 22.85 11.75
N ASN A 323 -3.66 23.30 11.72
CA ASN A 323 -3.39 24.72 11.91
C ASN A 323 -3.94 25.48 10.71
N ALA A 324 -4.86 26.39 11.00
CA ALA A 324 -5.51 27.26 10.02
C ALA A 324 -4.47 28.16 9.30
#